data_149627bac22722154ac1dbcee8b19672
#
_entry.id   149627bac22722154ac1dbcee8b19672
#
_cell.length_a   1.000
_cell.length_b   1.000
_cell.length_c   1.000
_cell.angle_alpha   90.00
_cell.angle_beta   90.00
_cell.angle_gamma   90.00
#
_symmetry.space_group_name_H-M   'P 1'
#
loop_
_entity.id
_entity.type
_entity.pdbx_description
1 polymer ?
#
loop_
_entity_poly.entity_id
_entity_poly.type
_entity_poly.pdbx_seq_one_letter_code
_entity_poly.pdbx_strand_id
1 'polypeptide(L)'
;IRDLNKDDISERKLPKNTTGVVITKISEESPLIFVEVNDIIVELQKKKIISSKQFSSLVREIISGDEKTLYLAIYNSSNQRSYITVKIK
;
A
#
# COMPACT_ATOMS: atom_id res chain seq x y z
N ILE A 1 7.79 -4.78 2.05
CA ILE A 1 6.35 -5.04 2.29
C ILE A 1 6.10 -6.52 2.50
N ARG A 2 5.03 -6.83 3.17
CA ARG A 2 4.55 -8.20 3.35
C ARG A 2 3.04 -8.25 3.17
N ASP A 3 2.51 -9.44 2.94
CA ASP A 3 1.07 -9.62 2.82
C ASP A 3 0.38 -9.34 4.17
N LEU A 4 -0.81 -8.74 4.10
CA LEU A 4 -1.66 -8.58 5.26
C LEU A 4 -2.22 -9.96 5.64
N ASN A 5 -2.13 -10.32 6.91
CA ASN A 5 -2.62 -11.61 7.38
C ASN A 5 -3.77 -11.46 8.38
N LYS A 6 -4.31 -12.59 8.84
CA LYS A 6 -5.44 -12.59 9.77
C LYS A 6 -5.11 -11.95 11.12
N ASP A 7 -3.86 -12.10 11.56
CA ASP A 7 -3.44 -11.52 12.84
C ASP A 7 -3.43 -10.00 12.77
N ASP A 8 -2.99 -9.43 11.64
CA ASP A 8 -3.03 -7.99 11.42
C ASP A 8 -4.46 -7.46 11.48
N ILE A 9 -5.38 -8.17 10.84
CA ILE A 9 -6.79 -7.78 10.82
C ILE A 9 -7.37 -7.79 12.24
N SER A 10 -7.08 -8.85 12.99
CA SER A 10 -7.55 -9.02 14.35
C SER A 10 -6.97 -7.97 15.30
N GLU A 11 -5.65 -7.80 15.28
CA GLU A 11 -4.96 -6.86 16.17
C GLU A 11 -5.34 -5.42 15.90
N ARG A 12 -5.55 -5.07 14.64
CA ARG A 12 -5.85 -3.70 14.24
C ARG A 12 -7.35 -3.45 14.10
N LYS A 13 -8.18 -4.46 14.39
CA LYS A 13 -9.63 -4.38 14.33
C LYS A 13 -10.14 -3.90 12.96
N LEU A 14 -9.52 -4.39 11.92
CA LEU A 14 -9.92 -4.06 10.54
C LEU A 14 -11.12 -4.90 10.12
N PRO A 15 -11.87 -4.46 9.10
CA PRO A 15 -12.93 -5.30 8.53
C PRO A 15 -12.39 -6.65 8.09
N LYS A 16 -13.17 -7.71 8.30
CA LYS A 16 -12.75 -9.10 8.04
C LYS A 16 -12.28 -9.35 6.62
N ASN A 17 -12.82 -8.62 5.66
CA ASN A 17 -12.50 -8.79 4.24
C ASN A 17 -11.35 -7.87 3.78
N THR A 18 -10.67 -7.21 4.71
CA THR A 18 -9.56 -6.32 4.36
C THR A 18 -8.42 -7.13 3.74
N THR A 19 -7.95 -6.68 2.59
CA THR A 19 -6.76 -7.22 1.95
C THR A 19 -5.79 -6.09 1.68
N GLY A 20 -4.53 -6.42 1.49
CA GLY A 20 -3.51 -5.41 1.21
C GLY A 20 -2.13 -5.88 1.58
N VAL A 21 -1.20 -4.93 1.69
CA VAL A 21 0.17 -5.19 2.09
C VAL A 21 0.57 -4.25 3.22
N VAL A 22 1.40 -4.76 4.12
CA VAL A 22 1.92 -3.98 5.24
C VAL A 22 3.32 -3.50 4.90
N ILE A 23 3.59 -2.24 5.16
CA ILE A 23 4.91 -1.66 4.91
C ILE A 23 5.83 -2.06 6.06
N THR A 24 6.87 -2.84 5.77
CA THR A 24 7.81 -3.31 6.78
C THR A 24 9.10 -2.49 6.79
N LYS A 25 9.43 -1.88 5.65
CA LYS A 25 10.66 -1.09 5.52
C LYS A 25 10.48 -0.11 4.37
N ILE A 26 11.01 1.09 4.54
CA ILE A 26 10.99 2.11 3.49
C ILE A 26 12.44 2.44 3.13
N SER A 27 12.79 2.24 1.85
CA SER A 27 14.10 2.61 1.34
C SER A 27 14.18 4.13 1.16
N GLU A 28 15.36 4.72 1.38
CA GLU A 28 15.57 6.14 1.15
C GLU A 28 15.30 6.53 -0.30
N GLU A 29 15.48 5.59 -1.23
CA GLU A 29 15.23 5.82 -2.66
C GLU A 29 13.79 5.54 -3.06
N SER A 30 12.95 5.11 -2.13
CA SER A 30 11.57 4.79 -2.43
C SER A 30 10.77 6.04 -2.77
N PRO A 31 9.88 5.98 -3.79
CA PRO A 31 8.95 7.08 -4.04
C PRO A 31 7.86 7.18 -2.97
N LEU A 32 7.75 6.19 -2.08
CA LEU A 32 6.71 6.14 -1.06
C LEU A 32 7.14 6.89 0.21
N ILE A 33 7.53 8.16 0.06
CA ILE A 33 8.03 8.96 1.18
C ILE A 33 6.92 9.48 2.10
N PHE A 34 5.66 9.38 1.67
CA PHE A 34 4.51 9.87 2.44
C PHE A 34 3.82 8.79 3.26
N VAL A 35 4.39 7.57 3.27
CA VAL A 35 3.87 6.46 4.06
C VAL A 35 4.89 6.08 5.11
N GLU A 36 4.44 5.40 6.14
CA GLU A 36 5.28 4.98 7.25
C GLU A 36 5.29 3.46 7.38
N VAL A 37 6.30 2.95 8.08
CA VAL A 37 6.32 1.53 8.45
C VAL A 37 5.07 1.22 9.26
N ASN A 38 4.47 0.07 9.00
CA ASN A 38 3.21 -0.41 9.57
C ASN A 38 1.95 0.17 8.92
N ASP A 39 2.08 1.09 7.96
CA ASP A 39 0.92 1.47 7.15
C ASP A 39 0.52 0.29 6.28
N ILE A 40 -0.79 0.17 6.02
CA ILE A 40 -1.34 -0.89 5.18
C ILE A 40 -1.85 -0.27 3.89
N ILE A 41 -1.32 -0.75 2.76
CA ILE A 41 -1.79 -0.31 1.44
C ILE A 41 -2.89 -1.25 1.01
N VAL A 42 -4.10 -0.73 0.82
CA VAL A 42 -5.26 -1.53 0.44
C VAL A 42 -5.70 -1.35 -1.01
N GLU A 43 -5.34 -0.22 -1.63
CA GLU A 43 -5.65 0.04 -3.04
C GLU A 43 -4.47 0.77 -3.70
N LEU A 44 -4.30 0.49 -4.99
CA LEU A 44 -3.34 1.18 -5.86
C LEU A 44 -4.04 1.44 -7.18
N GLN A 45 -4.11 2.71 -7.59
CA GLN A 45 -4.81 3.14 -8.81
C GLN A 45 -6.26 2.65 -8.81
N LYS A 46 -6.92 2.73 -7.64
CA LYS A 46 -8.31 2.30 -7.43
C LYS A 46 -8.52 0.79 -7.58
N LYS A 47 -7.43 0.02 -7.67
CA LYS A 47 -7.50 -1.45 -7.72
C LYS A 47 -7.20 -2.02 -6.35
N LYS A 48 -8.01 -2.98 -5.93
CA LYS A 48 -7.84 -3.65 -4.64
C LYS A 48 -6.53 -4.44 -4.62
N ILE A 49 -5.73 -4.26 -3.58
CA ILE A 49 -4.49 -4.99 -3.39
C ILE A 49 -4.76 -6.26 -2.61
N ILE A 50 -4.33 -7.40 -3.17
CA ILE A 50 -4.58 -8.72 -2.59
C ILE A 50 -3.30 -9.32 -2.01
N SER A 51 -2.15 -9.02 -2.61
CA SER A 51 -0.87 -9.60 -2.18
C SER A 51 0.29 -8.66 -2.50
N SER A 52 1.43 -8.91 -1.86
CA SER A 52 2.65 -8.15 -2.13
C SER A 52 3.15 -8.38 -3.55
N LYS A 53 2.97 -9.59 -4.06
CA LYS A 53 3.37 -9.93 -5.43
C LYS A 53 2.55 -9.13 -6.45
N GLN A 54 1.25 -9.05 -6.25
CA GLN A 54 0.38 -8.25 -7.09
C GLN A 54 0.76 -6.76 -7.04
N PHE A 55 1.00 -6.25 -5.83
CA PHE A 55 1.38 -4.86 -5.63
C PHE A 55 2.66 -4.53 -6.38
N SER A 56 3.68 -5.37 -6.26
CA SER A 56 4.96 -5.17 -6.96
C SER A 56 4.79 -5.16 -8.48
N SER A 57 3.96 -6.06 -9.00
CA SER A 57 3.68 -6.11 -10.44
C SER A 57 2.98 -4.85 -10.93
N LEU A 58 2.00 -4.36 -10.17
CA LEU A 58 1.27 -3.13 -10.54
C LEU A 58 2.19 -1.92 -10.52
N VAL A 59 3.07 -1.81 -9.53
CA VAL A 59 4.02 -0.71 -9.45
C VAL A 59 4.96 -0.72 -10.64
N ARG A 60 5.46 -1.90 -11.04
CA ARG A 60 6.31 -2.00 -12.23
C ARG A 60 5.60 -1.56 -13.50
N GLU A 61 4.35 -1.95 -13.67
CA GLU A 61 3.57 -1.54 -14.83
C GLU A 61 3.40 -0.03 -14.88
N ILE A 62 3.13 0.59 -13.74
CA ILE A 62 2.94 2.04 -13.66
C ILE A 62 4.25 2.77 -13.96
N ILE A 63 5.36 2.31 -13.40
CA ILE A 63 6.67 2.94 -13.61
C ILE A 63 7.12 2.83 -15.06
N SER A 64 6.86 1.69 -15.72
CA SER A 64 7.26 1.48 -17.11
C SER A 64 6.32 2.11 -18.13
N GLY A 65 5.15 2.58 -17.68
CA GLY A 65 4.19 3.26 -18.55
C GLY A 65 4.38 4.77 -18.56
N ASP A 66 3.42 5.47 -19.15
CA ASP A 66 3.42 6.94 -19.18
C ASP A 66 2.91 7.55 -17.88
N GLU A 67 2.26 6.77 -17.05
CA GLU A 67 1.72 7.24 -15.78
C GLU A 67 2.85 7.51 -14.79
N LYS A 68 2.86 8.70 -14.22
CA LYS A 68 3.90 9.10 -13.26
C LYS A 68 3.33 9.42 -11.88
N THR A 69 2.12 8.99 -11.62
CA THR A 69 1.44 9.24 -10.35
C THR A 69 0.87 7.94 -9.79
N LEU A 70 1.10 7.70 -8.50
CA LEU A 70 0.50 6.60 -7.78
C LEU A 70 -0.61 7.13 -6.88
N TYR A 71 -1.78 6.52 -6.97
CA TYR A 71 -2.91 6.83 -6.10
C TYR A 71 -3.08 5.66 -5.13
N LEU A 72 -2.85 5.91 -3.85
CA LEU A 72 -2.85 4.88 -2.83
C LEU A 72 -3.99 5.10 -1.84
N ALA A 73 -4.65 4.02 -1.43
CA ALA A 73 -5.53 4.03 -0.27
C ALA A 73 -4.85 3.22 0.80
N ILE A 74 -4.68 3.81 1.98
CA ILE A 74 -3.96 3.17 3.08
C ILE A 74 -4.75 3.25 4.39
N TYR A 75 -4.42 2.34 5.33
CA TYR A 75 -4.76 2.50 6.74
C TYR A 75 -3.47 2.84 7.48
N ASN A 76 -3.48 3.93 8.24
CA ASN A 76 -2.31 4.31 9.04
C ASN A 76 -2.29 3.55 10.38
N SER A 77 -1.31 3.84 11.22
CA SER A 77 -1.15 3.17 12.52
C SER A 77 -2.32 3.44 13.47
N SER A 78 -3.10 4.47 13.22
CA SER A 78 -4.32 4.77 13.98
C SER A 78 -5.58 4.20 13.34
N ASN A 79 -5.43 3.32 12.35
CA ASN A 79 -6.53 2.67 11.61
C ASN A 79 -7.42 3.65 10.86
N GLN A 80 -6.90 4.80 10.52
CA GLN A 80 -7.61 5.79 9.72
C GLN A 80 -7.31 5.55 8.25
N ARG A 81 -8.35 5.48 7.43
CA ARG A 81 -8.20 5.34 6.00
C ARG A 81 -7.87 6.69 5.37
N SER A 82 -6.82 6.72 4.58
CA SER A 82 -6.36 7.93 3.89
C SER A 82 -6.06 7.63 2.44
N TYR A 83 -6.18 8.66 1.59
CA TYR A 83 -5.82 8.59 0.19
C TYR A 83 -4.60 9.44 -0.03
N ILE A 84 -3.57 8.85 -0.62
CA ILE A 84 -2.29 9.49 -0.85
C ILE A 84 -1.98 9.49 -2.34
N THR A 85 -1.50 10.63 -2.83
CA THR A 85 -1.02 10.77 -4.20
C THR A 85 0.49 10.91 -4.17
N VAL A 86 1.19 10.02 -4.85
CA VAL A 86 2.66 10.03 -4.92
C VAL A 86 3.07 10.24 -6.36
N LYS A 87 3.88 11.26 -6.61
CA LYS A 87 4.41 11.53 -7.94
C LYS A 87 5.73 10.81 -8.13
N ILE A 88 5.88 10.12 -9.26
CA ILE A 88 7.09 9.43 -9.65
C ILE A 88 7.75 10.23 -10.75
N LYS A 89 9.05 10.38 -10.66
CA LYS A 89 9.80 11.06 -11.72
C LYS A 89 10.12 10.11 -12.87
#